data_d4511ac2f74c22e09d80fff438f92c57
#
_entry.id   d4511ac2f74c22e09d80fff438f92c57
#
_cell.length_a   1.000
_cell.length_b   1.000
_cell.length_c   1.000
_cell.angle_alpha   90.00
_cell.angle_beta   90.00
_cell.angle_gamma   90.00
#
_symmetry.space_group_name_H-M   'P 1'
#
loop_
_entity.id
_entity.type
_entity.pdbx_description
1 polymer ?
#
loop_
_entity_poly.entity_id
_entity_poly.type
_entity_poly.pdbx_seq_one_letter_code
_entity_poly.pdbx_strand_id
1 'polypeptide(L)'
;MAEENDLIYGVYDKTRGVGGCDDYFGYFKKQKDAREEMKIQFEHLKSKNPKETLKLYKDRVVKVKEKTEDILIIIHPILIR
;
A
#
# COMPACT_ATOMS: atom_id res chain seq x y z
N MET A 1 -19.64 12.34 17.71
CA MET A 1 -19.45 12.28 17.26
C MET A 1 -18.94 11.84 16.32
N ALA A 2 -18.81 12.02 16.07
CA ALA A 2 -18.27 11.93 14.82
C ALA A 2 -17.65 10.70 14.47
N GLU A 3 -17.65 9.97 15.27
CA GLU A 3 -17.13 8.72 15.08
C GLU A 3 -17.83 7.96 14.09
N GLU A 4 -18.82 8.48 13.61
CA GLU A 4 -19.50 7.81 12.58
C GLU A 4 -18.62 7.64 11.38
N ASN A 5 -17.56 8.32 11.27
CA ASN A 5 -16.66 8.15 10.14
C ASN A 5 -15.51 7.25 10.50
N ASP A 6 -15.83 6.02 10.77
CA ASP A 6 -14.79 5.06 11.05
C ASP A 6 -14.14 4.63 9.75
N LEU A 7 -12.94 5.10 9.54
CA LEU A 7 -12.15 4.68 8.40
C LEU A 7 -11.08 3.72 8.86
N ILE A 8 -10.85 2.69 8.07
CA ILE A 8 -9.63 1.92 8.20
C ILE A 8 -8.85 2.05 6.91
N TYR A 9 -7.59 1.73 6.99
CA TYR A 9 -6.69 1.86 5.85
C TYR A 9 -6.13 0.50 5.53
N GLY A 10 -6.45 0.00 4.35
CA GLY A 10 -5.94 -1.27 3.89
C GLY A 10 -4.69 -1.07 3.05
N VAL A 11 -3.67 -1.84 3.31
CA VAL A 11 -2.46 -1.81 2.50
C VAL A 11 -2.60 -2.90 1.46
N TYR A 12 -2.88 -2.52 0.24
CA TYR A 12 -3.28 -3.40 -0.83
C TYR A 12 -2.12 -3.68 -1.78
N ASP A 13 -1.93 -4.96 -2.09
CA ASP A 13 -0.88 -5.40 -2.99
C ASP A 13 -1.45 -5.51 -4.40
N LYS A 14 -1.19 -4.51 -5.21
CA LYS A 14 -1.72 -4.50 -6.57
C LYS A 14 -0.98 -5.44 -7.51
N THR A 15 0.13 -5.98 -7.08
CA THR A 15 0.87 -6.88 -7.96
C THR A 15 0.17 -8.21 -8.15
N ARG A 16 -0.74 -8.57 -7.26
CA ARG A 16 -1.47 -9.82 -7.40
C ARG A 16 -2.57 -9.74 -8.44
N GLY A 17 -3.13 -8.55 -8.62
CA GLY A 17 -4.01 -8.32 -9.75
C GLY A 17 -5.38 -8.95 -9.69
N VAL A 18 -5.71 -9.65 -8.64
CA VAL A 18 -6.96 -10.38 -8.59
C VAL A 18 -8.03 -9.68 -7.79
N GLY A 19 -7.65 -8.83 -6.86
CA GLY A 19 -8.62 -8.03 -6.12
C GLY A 19 -9.35 -8.76 -5.02
N GLY A 20 -8.79 -9.82 -4.49
CA GLY A 20 -9.42 -10.52 -3.39
C GLY A 20 -9.01 -9.98 -2.05
N CYS A 21 -9.65 -10.47 -1.00
CA CYS A 21 -9.32 -10.05 0.35
C CYS A 21 -7.89 -10.41 0.72
N ASP A 22 -7.38 -11.45 0.11
CA ASP A 22 -6.06 -11.93 0.43
C ASP A 22 -4.96 -11.05 -0.11
N ASP A 23 -5.31 -10.04 -0.88
CA ASP A 23 -4.32 -9.15 -1.48
C ASP A 23 -3.92 -8.02 -0.55
N TYR A 24 -4.47 -7.96 0.65
CA TYR A 24 -4.11 -6.92 1.60
C TYR A 24 -3.05 -7.42 2.57
N PHE A 25 -2.06 -6.57 2.81
CA PHE A 25 -1.06 -6.88 3.84
C PHE A 25 -1.61 -6.68 5.23
N GLY A 26 -2.61 -5.84 5.37
CA GLY A 26 -3.23 -5.60 6.65
C GLY A 26 -4.18 -4.43 6.61
N TYR A 27 -4.92 -4.27 7.69
CA TYR A 27 -5.88 -3.19 7.85
C TYR A 27 -5.53 -2.43 9.12
N PHE A 28 -5.55 -1.11 9.04
CA PHE A 28 -5.08 -0.27 10.13
C PHE A 28 -6.07 0.85 10.39
N LYS A 29 -6.26 1.19 11.65
CA LYS A 29 -7.16 2.30 12.00
C LYS A 29 -6.53 3.64 11.74
N LYS A 30 -5.20 3.72 11.79
CA LYS A 30 -4.50 4.98 11.58
C LYS A 30 -3.70 4.93 10.29
N GLN A 31 -3.77 6.03 9.55
CA GLN A 31 -3.00 6.11 8.31
C GLN A 31 -1.51 5.98 8.57
N LYS A 32 -1.06 6.49 9.71
CA LYS A 32 0.35 6.38 10.07
C LYS A 32 0.80 4.92 10.14
N ASP A 33 -0.04 4.07 10.73
CA ASP A 33 0.30 2.66 10.86
C ASP A 33 0.30 1.97 9.50
N ALA A 34 -0.63 2.35 8.64
CA ALA A 34 -0.67 1.81 7.29
C ALA A 34 0.59 2.20 6.51
N ARG A 35 1.04 3.43 6.70
CA ARG A 35 2.27 3.87 6.03
C ARG A 35 3.48 3.10 6.53
N GLU A 36 3.52 2.77 7.81
CA GLU A 36 4.63 1.99 8.34
C GLU A 36 4.66 0.60 7.75
N GLU A 37 3.49 -0.03 7.63
CA GLU A 37 3.43 -1.33 6.99
C GLU A 37 3.86 -1.24 5.53
N MET A 38 3.40 -0.20 4.84
CA MET A 38 3.76 -0.01 3.44
C MET A 38 5.27 0.18 3.30
N LYS A 39 5.88 0.89 4.24
CA LYS A 39 7.32 1.08 4.22
C LYS A 39 8.06 -0.23 4.41
N ILE A 40 7.56 -1.09 5.29
CA ILE A 40 8.16 -2.40 5.50
C ILE A 40 8.10 -3.21 4.21
N GLN A 41 6.96 -3.20 3.53
CA GLN A 41 6.82 -3.91 2.28
C GLN A 41 7.71 -3.32 1.19
N PHE A 42 7.85 -2.00 1.19
CA PHE A 42 8.75 -1.32 0.27
C PHE A 42 10.20 -1.80 0.45
N GLU A 43 10.66 -1.90 1.70
CA GLU A 43 12.01 -2.37 1.97
C GLU A 43 12.18 -3.82 1.54
N HIS A 44 11.16 -4.64 1.74
CA HIS A 44 11.20 -6.01 1.26
C HIS A 44 11.34 -6.08 -0.25
N LEU A 45 10.56 -5.27 -0.95
CA LEU A 45 10.60 -5.25 -2.41
C LEU A 45 11.96 -4.79 -2.91
N LYS A 46 12.54 -3.80 -2.27
CA LYS A 46 13.87 -3.33 -2.66
C LYS A 46 14.90 -4.42 -2.46
N SER A 47 14.79 -5.15 -1.37
CA SER A 47 15.72 -6.21 -1.07
C SER A 47 15.63 -7.34 -2.10
N LYS A 48 14.42 -7.67 -2.52
CA LYS A 48 14.22 -8.75 -3.49
C LYS A 48 14.52 -8.33 -4.91
N ASN A 49 14.40 -7.04 -5.21
CA ASN A 49 14.55 -6.56 -6.58
C ASN A 49 15.52 -5.39 -6.62
N PRO A 50 16.80 -5.63 -6.30
CA PRO A 50 17.74 -4.50 -6.19
C PRO A 50 18.01 -3.78 -7.49
N LYS A 51 17.65 -4.38 -8.61
CA LYS A 51 17.88 -3.74 -9.90
C LYS A 51 16.73 -2.86 -10.33
N GLU A 52 15.62 -2.91 -9.61
CA GLU A 52 14.46 -2.12 -10.00
C GLU A 52 14.42 -0.82 -9.24
N THR A 53 13.90 0.20 -9.89
CA THR A 53 13.75 1.51 -9.27
C THR A 53 12.38 1.59 -8.63
N LEU A 54 12.37 1.64 -7.31
CA LEU A 54 11.13 1.72 -6.54
C LEU A 54 11.07 3.06 -5.84
N LYS A 55 9.87 3.62 -5.75
CA LYS A 55 9.65 4.87 -5.04
C LYS A 55 8.54 4.71 -4.03
N LEU A 56 8.74 5.29 -2.86
CA LEU A 56 7.77 5.27 -1.78
C LEU A 56 7.11 6.64 -1.69
N TYR A 57 5.81 6.70 -1.94
CA TYR A 57 5.03 7.90 -1.75
C TYR A 57 4.22 7.78 -0.47
N LYS A 58 3.46 8.82 -0.14
CA LYS A 58 2.68 8.82 1.09
C LYS A 58 1.63 7.72 1.13
N ASP A 59 1.06 7.38 -0.02
CA ASP A 59 -0.04 6.44 -0.07
C ASP A 59 0.19 5.30 -1.04
N ARG A 60 1.39 5.17 -1.60
CA ARG A 60 1.63 4.12 -2.58
C ARG A 60 3.12 3.85 -2.74
N VAL A 61 3.40 2.67 -3.28
CA VAL A 61 4.74 2.30 -3.72
C VAL A 61 4.63 2.02 -5.21
N VAL A 62 5.54 2.56 -5.99
CA VAL A 62 5.52 2.39 -7.44
C VAL A 62 6.86 1.86 -7.91
N LYS A 63 6.82 1.18 -9.04
CA LYS A 63 8.02 0.78 -9.76
C LYS A 63 8.14 1.71 -10.96
N VAL A 64 9.27 2.38 -11.06
CA VAL A 64 9.51 3.30 -12.16
C VAL A 64 10.24 2.54 -13.25
N LYS A 65 9.67 2.55 -14.44
CA LYS A 65 10.29 1.90 -15.58
C LYS A 65 10.22 2.87 -16.76
N GLU A 66 11.38 3.38 -17.13
CA GLU A 66 11.48 4.40 -18.16
C GLU A 66 10.64 5.61 -17.82
N LYS A 67 9.56 5.85 -18.54
CA LYS A 67 8.71 6.99 -18.28
C LYS A 67 7.41 6.64 -17.60
N THR A 68 7.25 5.40 -17.17
CA THR A 68 6.00 4.96 -16.56
C THR A 68 6.22 4.60 -15.10
N GLU A 69 5.15 4.68 -14.33
CA GLU A 69 5.14 4.25 -12.94
C GLU A 69 4.04 3.23 -12.77
N ASP A 70 4.42 2.04 -12.33
CA ASP A 70 3.46 0.98 -12.06
C ASP A 70 3.22 0.91 -10.55
N ILE A 71 1.97 1.02 -10.14
CA ILE A 71 1.63 0.98 -8.74
C ILE A 71 1.71 -0.46 -8.25
N LEU A 72 2.52 -0.68 -7.23
CA LEU A 72 2.68 -2.01 -6.65
C LEU A 72 1.89 -2.17 -5.36
N ILE A 73 1.84 -1.13 -4.54
CA ILE A 73 1.15 -1.16 -3.26
C ILE A 73 0.45 0.17 -3.10
N ILE A 74 -0.76 0.14 -2.56
CA ILE A 74 -1.52 1.36 -2.34
C ILE A 74 -2.24 1.26 -1.00
N ILE A 75 -2.34 2.38 -0.30
CA ILE A 75 -3.16 2.48 0.89
C ILE A 75 -4.56 2.84 0.44
N HIS A 76 -5.51 2.00 0.80
CA HIS A 76 -6.88 2.15 0.36
C HIS A 76 -7.76 2.48 1.57
N PRO A 77 -8.31 3.68 1.65
CA PRO A 77 -9.22 4.00 2.76
C PRO A 77 -10.55 3.28 2.57
N ILE A 78 -11.00 2.67 3.65
CA ILE A 78 -12.24 1.91 3.63
C ILE A 78 -13.14 2.45 4.72
N LEU A 79 -14.34 2.83 4.34
CA LEU A 79 -15.31 3.34 5.29
C LEU A 79 -16.06 2.17 5.91
N ILE A 80 -16.05 2.11 7.22
CA ILE A 80 -16.78 1.08 7.94
C ILE A 80 -18.01 1.70 8.54
N ARG A 81 -19.11 1.01 8.42
CA ARG A 81 -20.34 1.50 9.04
C ARG A 81 -20.83 0.57 10.06
#